data_bc3590ed3b3f7ba69842f4a56be96cfd
#
_entry.id   bc3590ed3b3f7ba69842f4a56be96cfd
#
_cell.length_a   1.000
_cell.length_b   1.000
_cell.length_c   1.000
_cell.angle_alpha   90.00
_cell.angle_beta   90.00
_cell.angle_gamma   90.00
#
_symmetry.space_group_name_H-M   'P 1'
#
loop_
_entity.id
_entity.type
_entity.pdbx_description
1 polymer ?
#
loop_
_entity_poly.entity_id
_entity_poly.type
_entity_poly.pdbx_seq_one_letter_code
_entity_poly.pdbx_strand_id
1 'polypeptide(L)'
;CDVDWKYADHVFKRYPAAKKYNDYRKMFDEMLKSADAVMVATADHTHAIIAADAMTAGKHVYVEKPLTHTVYESRLLTKLADKYKVATQMGNQGASDEGVRKVCEWIWNGEIGEVRKVETFTDRPIWPQGLARPEDDQRIPKTLNWDSFIGPAPYRPYNAIYTPWNFRGWWDFGTGALGDMACHI
;
A
#
# COMPACT_ATOMS: atom_id res chain seq x y z
N CYS A 1 -5.35 -9.18 -8.83
CA CYS A 1 -4.18 -9.92 -8.38
C CYS A 1 -4.08 -9.83 -6.88
N ASP A 2 -3.82 -10.92 -6.19
CA ASP A 2 -3.59 -10.97 -4.74
C ASP A 2 -2.75 -12.21 -4.41
N VAL A 3 -1.77 -12.06 -3.54
CA VAL A 3 -0.87 -13.14 -3.14
C VAL A 3 -1.55 -14.17 -2.23
N ASP A 4 -2.61 -13.79 -1.52
CA ASP A 4 -3.41 -14.68 -0.67
C ASP A 4 -4.85 -14.85 -1.19
N TRP A 5 -5.08 -15.90 -1.93
CA TRP A 5 -6.39 -16.18 -2.52
C TRP A 5 -7.48 -16.51 -1.50
N LYS A 6 -7.11 -16.95 -0.31
CA LYS A 6 -8.08 -17.14 0.77
C LYS A 6 -8.55 -15.79 1.31
N TYR A 7 -7.63 -14.86 1.50
CA TYR A 7 -7.95 -13.51 1.94
C TYR A 7 -8.79 -12.76 0.90
N ALA A 8 -8.45 -12.87 -0.39
CA ALA A 8 -9.13 -12.22 -1.50
C ALA A 8 -10.40 -12.94 -1.99
N ASP A 9 -10.80 -14.08 -1.38
CA ASP A 9 -11.91 -14.91 -1.86
C ASP A 9 -13.24 -14.13 -2.01
N HIS A 10 -13.52 -13.20 -1.09
CA HIS A 10 -14.72 -12.34 -1.15
C HIS A 10 -14.72 -11.43 -2.39
N VAL A 11 -13.57 -10.94 -2.83
CA VAL A 11 -13.43 -10.14 -4.05
C VAL A 11 -13.65 -11.03 -5.28
N PHE A 12 -13.05 -12.22 -5.28
CA PHE A 12 -13.19 -13.17 -6.38
C PHE A 12 -14.63 -13.66 -6.56
N LYS A 13 -15.37 -13.80 -5.47
CA LYS A 13 -16.81 -14.13 -5.51
C LYS A 13 -17.65 -12.97 -6.04
N ARG A 14 -17.29 -11.75 -5.69
CA ARG A 14 -17.99 -10.54 -6.15
C ARG A 14 -17.76 -10.27 -7.65
N TYR A 15 -16.57 -10.61 -8.16
CA TYR A 15 -16.19 -10.38 -9.56
C TYR A 15 -15.74 -11.67 -10.24
N PRO A 16 -16.65 -12.63 -10.47
CA PRO A 16 -16.29 -13.98 -10.94
C PRO A 16 -15.71 -13.99 -12.37
N ALA A 17 -16.03 -12.99 -13.18
CA ALA A 17 -15.52 -12.86 -14.55
C ALA A 17 -14.09 -12.27 -14.61
N ALA A 18 -13.57 -11.70 -13.51
CA ALA A 18 -12.23 -11.14 -13.48
C ALA A 18 -11.18 -12.26 -13.49
N LYS A 19 -10.14 -12.10 -14.31
CA LYS A 19 -8.98 -12.99 -14.26
C LYS A 19 -8.27 -12.88 -12.91
N LYS A 20 -7.78 -14.01 -12.39
CA LYS A 20 -7.15 -14.10 -11.09
C LYS A 20 -5.66 -14.40 -11.23
N TYR A 21 -4.84 -13.66 -10.49
CA TYR A 21 -3.39 -13.85 -10.45
C TYR A 21 -2.91 -13.81 -9.01
N ASN A 22 -1.87 -14.58 -8.69
CA ASN A 22 -1.15 -14.52 -7.41
C ASN A 22 0.27 -13.98 -7.53
N ASP A 23 0.61 -13.50 -8.72
CA ASP A 23 1.87 -12.85 -9.05
C ASP A 23 1.55 -11.71 -10.03
N TYR A 24 1.85 -10.46 -9.64
CA TYR A 24 1.56 -9.30 -10.47
C TYR A 24 2.35 -9.29 -11.78
N ARG A 25 3.53 -9.91 -11.81
CA ARG A 25 4.36 -10.00 -13.02
C ARG A 25 3.63 -10.77 -14.12
N LYS A 26 3.03 -11.90 -13.76
CA LYS A 26 2.18 -12.67 -14.69
C LYS A 26 0.95 -11.90 -15.14
N MET A 27 0.34 -11.14 -14.23
CA MET A 27 -0.77 -10.26 -14.57
C MET A 27 -0.31 -9.19 -15.59
N PHE A 28 0.84 -8.60 -15.39
CA PHE A 28 1.39 -7.58 -16.28
C PHE A 28 1.72 -8.15 -17.66
N ASP A 29 2.35 -9.32 -17.74
CA ASP A 29 2.66 -10.00 -19.00
C ASP A 29 1.39 -10.21 -19.86
N GLU A 30 0.28 -10.59 -19.24
CA GLU A 30 -0.96 -10.90 -19.96
C GLU A 30 -1.88 -9.69 -20.17
N MET A 31 -1.98 -8.80 -19.19
CA MET A 31 -3.06 -7.79 -19.13
C MET A 31 -2.58 -6.36 -19.30
N LEU A 32 -1.30 -6.06 -19.09
CA LEU A 32 -0.84 -4.66 -19.01
C LEU A 32 -1.03 -3.90 -20.33
N LYS A 33 -0.97 -4.59 -21.48
CA LYS A 33 -1.21 -3.96 -22.79
C LYS A 33 -2.62 -3.41 -22.95
N SER A 34 -3.60 -4.01 -22.29
CA SER A 34 -5.01 -3.63 -22.34
C SER A 34 -5.44 -2.70 -21.20
N ALA A 35 -4.56 -2.42 -20.26
CA ALA A 35 -4.83 -1.53 -19.14
C ALA A 35 -4.32 -0.11 -19.42
N ASP A 36 -5.04 0.91 -19.00
CA ASP A 36 -4.61 2.32 -19.05
C ASP A 36 -3.92 2.73 -17.75
N ALA A 37 -4.34 2.16 -16.64
CA ALA A 37 -3.84 2.45 -15.31
C ALA A 37 -3.75 1.20 -14.43
N VAL A 38 -2.91 1.27 -13.40
CA VAL A 38 -2.74 0.22 -12.40
C VAL A 38 -3.02 0.79 -11.02
N MET A 39 -3.89 0.13 -10.25
CA MET A 39 -4.09 0.40 -8.83
C MET A 39 -3.26 -0.57 -8.01
N VAL A 40 -2.41 -0.03 -7.13
CA VAL A 40 -1.55 -0.80 -6.22
C VAL A 40 -2.05 -0.63 -4.80
N ALA A 41 -2.53 -1.72 -4.20
CA ALA A 41 -3.08 -1.77 -2.84
C ALA A 41 -2.59 -3.05 -2.13
N THR A 42 -1.28 -3.24 -2.14
CA THR A 42 -0.58 -4.40 -1.59
C THR A 42 0.02 -4.07 -0.21
N ALA A 43 0.94 -4.89 0.32
CA ALA A 43 1.70 -4.52 1.51
C ALA A 43 2.72 -3.41 1.19
N ASP A 44 2.98 -2.53 2.15
CA ASP A 44 3.72 -1.26 1.99
C ASP A 44 5.03 -1.41 1.21
N HIS A 45 5.82 -2.45 1.53
CA HIS A 45 7.14 -2.70 0.92
C HIS A 45 7.10 -3.12 -0.56
N THR A 46 5.93 -3.50 -1.06
CA THR A 46 5.76 -3.89 -2.47
C THR A 46 5.18 -2.79 -3.35
N HIS A 47 4.75 -1.68 -2.76
CA HIS A 47 4.14 -0.57 -3.51
C HIS A 47 5.07 -0.04 -4.60
N ALA A 48 6.29 0.28 -4.23
CA ALA A 48 7.22 0.95 -5.14
C ALA A 48 7.62 0.09 -6.34
N ILE A 49 7.92 -1.19 -6.13
CA ILE A 49 8.36 -2.08 -7.21
C ILE A 49 7.24 -2.29 -8.24
N ILE A 50 6.01 -2.52 -7.78
CA ILE A 50 4.86 -2.72 -8.66
C ILE A 50 4.53 -1.44 -9.43
N ALA A 51 4.54 -0.29 -8.72
CA ALA A 51 4.30 1.00 -9.34
C ALA A 51 5.37 1.35 -10.37
N ALA A 52 6.66 1.11 -10.06
CA ALA A 52 7.77 1.37 -10.97
C ALA A 52 7.67 0.54 -12.26
N ASP A 53 7.31 -0.73 -12.15
CA ASP A 53 7.11 -1.61 -13.31
C ASP A 53 5.96 -1.12 -14.19
N ALA A 54 4.81 -0.73 -13.58
CA ALA A 54 3.68 -0.16 -14.30
C ALA A 54 4.05 1.16 -15.01
N MET A 55 4.72 2.07 -14.31
CA MET A 55 5.14 3.37 -14.84
C MET A 55 6.15 3.21 -15.98
N THR A 56 7.10 2.28 -15.84
CA THR A 56 8.08 1.96 -16.88
C THR A 56 7.42 1.43 -18.17
N ALA A 57 6.30 0.74 -18.01
CA ALA A 57 5.45 0.30 -19.12
C ALA A 57 4.49 1.40 -19.63
N GLY A 58 4.64 2.65 -19.17
CA GLY A 58 3.83 3.79 -19.61
C GLY A 58 2.42 3.82 -19.06
N LYS A 59 2.14 3.15 -17.92
CA LYS A 59 0.82 3.10 -17.33
C LYS A 59 0.69 4.13 -16.20
N HIS A 60 -0.49 4.74 -16.10
CA HIS A 60 -0.84 5.57 -14.96
C HIS A 60 -0.95 4.73 -13.70
N VAL A 61 -0.68 5.31 -12.53
CA VAL A 61 -0.72 4.55 -11.27
C VAL A 61 -1.50 5.28 -10.18
N TYR A 62 -2.31 4.52 -9.48
CA TYR A 62 -2.86 4.89 -8.18
C TYR A 62 -2.23 3.94 -7.14
N VAL A 63 -1.52 4.48 -6.17
CA VAL A 63 -0.82 3.68 -5.16
C VAL A 63 -1.39 3.99 -3.78
N GLU A 64 -1.83 2.99 -3.05
CA GLU A 64 -2.29 3.17 -1.68
C GLU A 64 -1.18 3.76 -0.78
N LYS A 65 -1.59 4.37 0.29
CA LYS A 65 -0.68 4.89 1.31
C LYS A 65 -0.09 3.74 2.17
N PRO A 66 1.13 3.87 2.68
CA PRO A 66 2.12 4.88 2.30
C PRO A 66 2.60 4.67 0.88
N LEU A 67 2.96 5.73 0.18
CA LEU A 67 3.36 5.67 -1.23
C LEU A 67 4.46 4.63 -1.47
N THR A 68 5.44 4.59 -0.58
CA THR A 68 6.61 3.71 -0.65
C THR A 68 7.07 3.33 0.75
N HIS A 69 7.97 2.35 0.82
CA HIS A 69 8.58 1.91 2.07
C HIS A 69 9.83 2.73 2.44
N THR A 70 10.51 3.30 1.44
CA THR A 70 11.74 4.08 1.64
C THR A 70 11.71 5.42 0.90
N VAL A 71 12.53 6.37 1.38
CA VAL A 71 12.73 7.68 0.71
C VAL A 71 13.35 7.51 -0.69
N TYR A 72 14.24 6.54 -0.85
CA TYR A 72 14.82 6.23 -2.16
C TYR A 72 13.75 5.85 -3.18
N GLU A 73 12.83 4.99 -2.82
CA GLU A 73 11.72 4.56 -3.67
C GLU A 73 10.83 5.73 -4.06
N SER A 74 10.48 6.63 -3.13
CA SER A 74 9.69 7.82 -3.43
C SER A 74 10.36 8.72 -4.48
N ARG A 75 11.67 8.94 -4.33
CA ARG A 75 12.46 9.70 -5.29
C ARG A 75 12.56 9.00 -6.64
N LEU A 76 12.63 7.67 -6.64
CA LEU A 76 12.62 6.88 -7.86
C LEU A 76 11.29 7.03 -8.62
N LEU A 77 10.15 6.88 -7.92
CA LEU A 77 8.83 7.03 -8.54
C LEU A 77 8.63 8.43 -9.13
N THR A 78 9.09 9.48 -8.44
CA THR A 78 9.06 10.85 -8.98
C THR A 78 9.80 10.94 -10.32
N LYS A 79 11.02 10.41 -10.39
CA LYS A 79 11.81 10.40 -11.63
C LYS A 79 11.15 9.58 -12.75
N LEU A 80 10.51 8.46 -12.40
CA LEU A 80 9.80 7.63 -13.37
C LEU A 80 8.55 8.34 -13.90
N ALA A 81 7.78 9.04 -13.05
CA ALA A 81 6.64 9.84 -13.47
C ALA A 81 7.05 10.90 -14.49
N ASP A 82 8.13 11.62 -14.20
CA ASP A 82 8.68 12.62 -15.12
C ASP A 82 9.20 12.03 -16.42
N LYS A 83 9.90 10.91 -16.34
CA LYS A 83 10.49 10.25 -17.50
C LYS A 83 9.44 9.69 -18.46
N TYR A 84 8.45 8.98 -17.92
CA TYR A 84 7.43 8.28 -18.71
C TYR A 84 6.14 9.09 -18.90
N LYS A 85 6.06 10.31 -18.32
CA LYS A 85 4.92 11.22 -18.46
C LYS A 85 3.59 10.60 -18.07
N VAL A 86 3.60 9.80 -17.01
CA VAL A 86 2.41 9.12 -16.47
C VAL A 86 1.79 9.92 -15.34
N ALA A 87 0.46 9.85 -15.22
CA ALA A 87 -0.26 10.40 -14.07
C ALA A 87 -0.09 9.48 -12.85
N THR A 88 0.10 10.08 -11.69
CA THR A 88 0.27 9.38 -10.42
C THR A 88 -0.64 9.96 -9.35
N GLN A 89 -1.18 9.10 -8.48
CA GLN A 89 -1.97 9.49 -7.33
C GLN A 89 -1.66 8.59 -6.15
N MET A 90 -1.44 9.17 -4.99
CA MET A 90 -1.38 8.41 -3.72
C MET A 90 -2.77 8.32 -3.08
N GLY A 91 -3.07 7.19 -2.46
CA GLY A 91 -4.36 6.89 -1.84
C GLY A 91 -4.57 7.51 -0.47
N ASN A 92 -4.73 8.83 -0.43
CA ASN A 92 -5.14 9.57 0.78
C ASN A 92 -6.62 9.94 0.70
N GLN A 93 -7.51 8.97 0.80
CA GLN A 93 -8.95 9.16 0.57
C GLN A 93 -9.55 10.20 1.52
N GLY A 94 -9.13 10.22 2.79
CA GLY A 94 -9.59 11.20 3.77
C GLY A 94 -9.35 12.65 3.38
N ALA A 95 -8.25 12.94 2.66
CA ALA A 95 -7.97 14.28 2.15
C ALA A 95 -8.95 14.75 1.07
N SER A 96 -9.75 13.85 0.50
CA SER A 96 -10.81 14.18 -0.46
C SER A 96 -12.18 14.31 0.18
N ASP A 97 -12.29 14.12 1.50
CA ASP A 97 -13.54 14.17 2.24
C ASP A 97 -14.09 15.60 2.31
N GLU A 98 -15.40 15.72 2.29
CA GLU A 98 -16.12 17.01 2.48
C GLU A 98 -15.80 17.63 3.85
N GLY A 99 -15.61 16.79 4.89
CA GLY A 99 -15.25 17.26 6.23
C GLY A 99 -13.98 18.11 6.25
N VAL A 100 -12.93 17.67 5.54
CA VAL A 100 -11.67 18.43 5.45
C VAL A 100 -11.90 19.79 4.76
N ARG A 101 -12.69 19.83 3.70
CA ARG A 101 -13.03 21.07 2.99
C ARG A 101 -13.76 22.06 3.91
N LYS A 102 -14.74 21.58 4.67
CA LYS A 102 -15.47 22.41 5.64
C LYS A 102 -14.56 22.94 6.74
N VAL A 103 -13.66 22.13 7.26
CA VAL A 103 -12.67 22.58 8.26
C VAL A 103 -11.79 23.69 7.67
N CYS A 104 -11.33 23.55 6.43
CA CYS A 104 -10.57 24.60 5.75
C CYS A 104 -11.39 25.89 5.60
N GLU A 105 -12.65 25.81 5.18
CA GLU A 105 -13.55 26.94 5.06
C GLU A 105 -13.72 27.68 6.40
N TRP A 106 -13.96 26.96 7.49
CA TRP A 106 -14.12 27.54 8.83
C TRP A 106 -12.85 28.25 9.31
N ILE A 107 -11.69 27.64 9.08
CA ILE A 107 -10.39 28.23 9.43
C ILE A 107 -10.15 29.51 8.63
N TRP A 108 -10.36 29.46 7.32
CA TRP A 108 -10.13 30.65 6.42
C TRP A 108 -11.12 31.75 6.67
N ASN A 109 -12.36 31.46 7.06
CA ASN A 109 -13.37 32.43 7.44
C ASN A 109 -13.17 33.01 8.85
N GLY A 110 -12.20 32.47 9.61
CA GLY A 110 -11.90 32.96 10.96
C GLY A 110 -12.87 32.49 12.05
N GLU A 111 -13.65 31.43 11.81
CA GLU A 111 -14.65 30.94 12.77
C GLU A 111 -14.05 30.53 14.13
N ILE A 112 -12.79 30.10 14.13
CA ILE A 112 -12.06 29.76 15.37
C ILE A 112 -11.00 30.81 15.73
N GLY A 113 -10.94 31.92 14.99
CA GLY A 113 -9.92 32.96 15.16
C GLY A 113 -8.54 32.49 14.67
N GLU A 114 -7.49 33.11 15.22
CA GLU A 114 -6.10 32.74 14.87
C GLU A 114 -5.73 31.36 15.37
N VAL A 115 -5.29 30.48 14.46
CA VAL A 115 -4.79 29.13 14.84
C VAL A 115 -3.45 29.26 15.54
N ARG A 116 -3.39 28.93 16.83
CA ARG A 116 -2.18 29.00 17.66
C ARG A 116 -1.61 27.65 18.04
N LYS A 117 -2.43 26.60 17.98
CA LYS A 117 -2.01 25.23 18.34
C LYS A 117 -2.77 24.23 17.46
N VAL A 118 -2.06 23.23 17.01
CA VAL A 118 -2.63 22.06 16.32
C VAL A 118 -2.18 20.81 17.08
N GLU A 119 -3.14 19.96 17.42
CA GLU A 119 -2.86 18.64 18.03
C GLU A 119 -3.37 17.56 17.10
N THR A 120 -2.50 16.63 16.72
CA THR A 120 -2.84 15.46 15.92
C THR A 120 -2.58 14.20 16.71
N PHE A 121 -3.48 13.23 16.63
CA PHE A 121 -3.36 11.98 17.37
C PHE A 121 -4.05 10.84 16.62
N THR A 122 -3.71 9.62 16.98
CA THR A 122 -4.32 8.39 16.46
C THR A 122 -4.38 7.33 17.56
N ASP A 123 -5.32 6.41 17.47
CA ASP A 123 -5.44 5.22 18.32
C ASP A 123 -4.58 4.04 17.81
N ARG A 124 -3.84 4.24 16.75
CA ARG A 124 -2.95 3.22 16.18
C ARG A 124 -1.62 3.13 16.94
N PRO A 125 -1.00 1.94 16.97
CA PRO A 125 -1.32 0.72 16.21
C PRO A 125 -2.37 -0.16 16.91
N ILE A 126 -3.18 -0.86 16.11
CA ILE A 126 -4.05 -1.96 16.55
C ILE A 126 -3.47 -3.34 16.21
N TRP A 127 -2.31 -3.38 15.60
CA TRP A 127 -1.52 -4.58 15.30
C TRP A 127 -0.32 -4.66 16.23
N PRO A 128 0.21 -5.87 16.50
CA PRO A 128 1.38 -6.05 17.34
C PRO A 128 2.60 -5.31 16.79
N GLN A 129 3.33 -4.62 17.68
CA GLN A 129 4.62 -3.99 17.39
C GLN A 129 5.65 -4.36 18.45
N GLY A 130 6.94 -4.24 18.11
CA GLY A 130 8.03 -4.51 19.04
C GLY A 130 8.19 -5.99 19.41
N LEU A 131 7.61 -6.89 18.64
CA LEU A 131 7.76 -8.32 18.82
C LEU A 131 9.14 -8.81 18.36
N ALA A 132 9.68 -9.79 19.09
CA ALA A 132 10.81 -10.56 18.61
C ALA A 132 10.43 -11.35 17.34
N ARG A 133 11.43 -11.63 16.48
CA ARG A 133 11.23 -12.48 15.32
C ARG A 133 10.79 -13.87 15.79
N PRO A 134 9.71 -14.46 15.19
CA PRO A 134 9.32 -15.81 15.53
C PRO A 134 10.44 -16.80 15.20
N GLU A 135 10.62 -17.79 16.05
CA GLU A 135 11.64 -18.84 15.92
C GLU A 135 11.08 -20.10 15.27
N ASP A 136 9.75 -20.27 15.26
CA ASP A 136 9.06 -21.42 14.68
C ASP A 136 8.83 -21.23 13.18
N ASP A 137 9.18 -22.24 12.41
CA ASP A 137 8.86 -22.32 10.99
C ASP A 137 7.45 -22.90 10.81
N GLN A 138 6.59 -22.15 10.17
CA GLN A 138 5.23 -22.58 9.87
C GLN A 138 5.10 -22.96 8.40
N ARG A 139 4.22 -23.93 8.13
CA ARG A 139 3.93 -24.32 6.76
C ARG A 139 3.19 -23.19 6.02
N ILE A 140 3.70 -22.79 4.87
CA ILE A 140 3.05 -21.83 3.99
C ILE A 140 1.67 -22.37 3.57
N PRO A 141 0.58 -21.61 3.77
CA PRO A 141 -0.75 -21.99 3.27
C PRO A 141 -0.72 -22.17 1.75
N LYS A 142 -1.42 -23.20 1.25
CA LYS A 142 -1.49 -23.46 -0.21
C LYS A 142 -2.10 -22.31 -1.03
N THR A 143 -2.84 -21.43 -0.38
CA THR A 143 -3.51 -20.26 -0.98
C THR A 143 -2.62 -19.03 -1.01
N LEU A 144 -1.46 -19.04 -0.34
CA LEU A 144 -0.56 -17.90 -0.21
C LEU A 144 0.70 -18.11 -1.06
N ASN A 145 0.98 -17.16 -1.93
CA ASN A 145 2.26 -17.04 -2.62
C ASN A 145 3.23 -16.24 -1.73
N TRP A 146 3.95 -16.94 -0.85
CA TRP A 146 4.84 -16.33 0.12
C TRP A 146 6.02 -15.61 -0.53
N ASP A 147 6.57 -16.14 -1.60
CA ASP A 147 7.66 -15.53 -2.36
C ASP A 147 7.24 -14.16 -2.93
N SER A 148 6.06 -14.09 -3.53
CA SER A 148 5.51 -12.81 -4.01
C SER A 148 5.15 -11.85 -2.89
N PHE A 149 4.77 -12.34 -1.70
CA PHE A 149 4.58 -11.49 -0.53
C PHE A 149 5.89 -10.90 -0.04
N ILE A 150 6.95 -11.70 0.09
CA ILE A 150 8.30 -11.24 0.46
C ILE A 150 8.77 -10.15 -0.51
N GLY A 151 8.61 -10.38 -1.82
CA GLY A 151 8.99 -9.39 -2.84
C GLY A 151 10.42 -8.87 -2.65
N PRO A 152 10.62 -7.53 -2.50
CA PRO A 152 11.95 -6.94 -2.34
C PRO A 152 12.54 -7.06 -0.93
N ALA A 153 11.76 -7.53 0.06
CA ALA A 153 12.24 -7.65 1.43
C ALA A 153 13.24 -8.81 1.58
N PRO A 154 14.12 -8.78 2.59
CA PRO A 154 14.98 -9.91 2.91
C PRO A 154 14.16 -11.16 3.18
N TYR A 155 14.59 -12.30 2.61
CA TYR A 155 13.90 -13.56 2.82
C TYR A 155 13.81 -13.93 4.31
N ARG A 156 12.66 -14.45 4.69
CA ARG A 156 12.42 -15.10 5.98
C ARG A 156 11.40 -16.22 5.84
N PRO A 157 11.47 -17.26 6.70
CA PRO A 157 10.43 -18.29 6.77
C PRO A 157 9.06 -17.69 7.01
N TYR A 158 8.04 -18.36 6.50
CA TYR A 158 6.66 -17.95 6.74
C TYR A 158 6.28 -18.13 8.21
N ASN A 159 5.59 -17.12 8.73
CA ASN A 159 4.86 -17.22 9.97
C ASN A 159 3.55 -16.42 9.85
N ALA A 160 2.46 -16.98 10.38
CA ALA A 160 1.13 -16.34 10.29
C ALA A 160 1.06 -14.97 10.98
N ILE A 161 2.02 -14.66 11.85
CA ILE A 161 2.12 -13.35 12.51
C ILE A 161 2.42 -12.20 11.52
N TYR A 162 2.93 -12.50 10.32
CA TYR A 162 3.25 -11.48 9.31
C TYR A 162 2.06 -11.06 8.46
N THR A 163 1.04 -11.93 8.32
CA THR A 163 -0.05 -11.75 7.37
C THR A 163 -1.42 -11.91 8.01
N PRO A 164 -2.49 -11.47 7.36
CA PRO A 164 -2.54 -10.57 6.21
C PRO A 164 -2.41 -9.09 6.58
N TRP A 165 -2.67 -8.72 7.85
CA TRP A 165 -2.79 -7.36 8.35
C TRP A 165 -1.57 -6.91 9.15
N ASN A 166 -0.96 -7.84 9.89
CA ASN A 166 0.08 -7.56 10.87
C ASN A 166 1.44 -7.17 10.26
N PHE A 167 1.61 -7.28 8.94
CA PHE A 167 2.82 -6.86 8.24
C PHE A 167 3.25 -5.44 8.62
N ARG A 168 2.30 -4.58 8.95
CA ARG A 168 2.52 -3.19 9.34
C ARG A 168 3.42 -3.01 10.56
N GLY A 169 3.43 -3.99 11.45
CA GLY A 169 4.27 -3.99 12.65
C GLY A 169 5.70 -4.51 12.43
N TRP A 170 6.03 -4.94 11.21
CA TRP A 170 7.31 -5.54 10.88
C TRP A 170 8.09 -4.65 9.93
N TRP A 171 9.27 -4.21 10.37
CA TRP A 171 10.07 -3.24 9.64
C TRP A 171 10.39 -3.61 8.19
N ASP A 172 10.52 -4.91 7.88
CA ASP A 172 10.79 -5.35 6.51
C ASP A 172 9.57 -5.25 5.58
N PHE A 173 8.36 -5.15 6.12
CA PHE A 173 7.12 -5.24 5.36
C PHE A 173 6.23 -4.01 5.47
N GLY A 174 6.32 -3.26 6.56
CA GLY A 174 5.48 -2.12 6.84
C GLY A 174 6.24 -0.96 7.44
N THR A 175 5.55 0.17 7.61
CA THR A 175 6.11 1.44 8.04
C THR A 175 5.75 1.78 9.49
N GLY A 176 5.17 0.83 10.22
CA GLY A 176 4.70 1.03 11.60
C GLY A 176 3.53 2.01 11.69
N ALA A 177 3.14 2.34 12.93
CA ALA A 177 2.01 3.22 13.16
C ALA A 177 2.24 4.64 12.61
N LEU A 178 3.45 5.16 12.70
CA LEU A 178 3.75 6.50 12.20
C LEU A 178 3.62 6.56 10.67
N GLY A 179 4.25 5.66 9.95
CA GLY A 179 4.19 5.66 8.48
C GLY A 179 2.78 5.30 7.96
N ASP A 180 2.06 4.43 8.65
CA ASP A 180 0.68 4.06 8.29
C ASP A 180 -0.29 5.24 8.50
N MET A 181 -0.19 5.98 9.62
CA MET A 181 -1.17 6.99 10.01
C MET A 181 -0.79 8.42 9.65
N ALA A 182 0.50 8.77 9.64
CA ALA A 182 0.91 10.15 9.31
C ALA A 182 0.49 10.58 7.88
N CYS A 183 0.15 9.64 7.02
CA CYS A 183 -0.42 9.93 5.70
C CYS A 183 -1.87 10.42 5.76
N HIS A 184 -2.54 10.29 6.89
CA HIS A 184 -3.96 10.62 7.07
C HIS A 184 -4.21 11.86 7.93
N ILE A 185 -3.22 12.32 8.69
CA ILE A 185 -3.34 13.39 9.68
C ILE A 185 -2.32 14.51 9.47
#